data_dfcdd8167ae973caae268d335aedb695
#
_entry.id   dfcdd8167ae973caae268d335aedb695
#
_cell.length_a   1.000
_cell.length_b   1.000
_cell.length_c   1.000
_cell.angle_alpha   90.00
_cell.angle_beta   90.00
_cell.angle_gamma   90.00
#
_symmetry.space_group_name_H-M   'P 1'
#
loop_
_entity.id
_entity.type
_entity.pdbx_description
1 polymer ?
#
loop_
_entity_poly.entity_id
_entity_poly.type
_entity_poly.pdbx_seq_one_letter_code
_entity_poly.pdbx_strand_id
1 'polypeptide(L)' 'MVSKMTERWLSVEEIADYLGVSKDTVYAWRDKKGLPAHRIGRFWKFKANEVDGWVRNGDATDNSEGAK' A
#
# COMPACT_ATOMS: atom_id res chain seq x y z
N MET A 1 -19.86 -11.55 -1.68
CA MET A 1 -19.07 -12.05 -1.11
C MET A 1 -17.71 -11.82 -1.45
N VAL A 2 -17.31 -12.08 -2.56
CA VAL A 2 -15.97 -11.84 -2.92
C VAL A 2 -15.61 -10.38 -2.83
N SER A 3 -16.50 -9.53 -3.22
CA SER A 3 -16.20 -8.11 -3.21
C SER A 3 -15.88 -7.60 -1.83
N LYS A 4 -16.37 -8.28 -0.80
CA LYS A 4 -16.06 -7.83 0.52
C LYS A 4 -14.63 -8.03 0.88
N MET A 5 -13.98 -8.98 0.26
CA MET A 5 -12.58 -9.22 0.56
C MET A 5 -11.73 -8.06 0.09
N THR A 6 -12.09 -7.46 -1.03
CA THR A 6 -11.27 -6.37 -1.54
C THR A 6 -11.49 -5.09 -0.77
N GLU A 7 -12.56 -5.03 0.03
CA GLU A 7 -12.83 -3.84 0.80
C GLU A 7 -12.41 -3.97 2.24
N ARG A 8 -11.86 -5.12 2.59
CA ARG A 8 -11.42 -5.35 3.95
C ARG A 8 -10.19 -4.49 4.25
N TRP A 9 -10.10 -4.04 5.48
CA TRP A 9 -8.90 -3.34 5.90
C TRP A 9 -7.76 -4.33 6.04
N LEU A 10 -6.59 -3.94 5.56
CA LEU A 10 -5.40 -4.79 5.62
C LEU A 10 -4.41 -4.20 6.60
N SER A 11 -3.74 -5.05 7.35
CA SER A 11 -2.68 -4.61 8.23
C SER A 11 -1.43 -4.29 7.41
N VAL A 12 -0.44 -3.68 8.05
CA VAL A 12 0.80 -3.39 7.35
C VAL A 12 1.45 -4.68 6.88
N GLU A 13 1.35 -5.74 7.67
CA GLU A 13 1.93 -7.01 7.25
C GLU A 13 1.20 -7.58 6.06
N GLU A 14 -0.11 -7.46 6.06
CA GLU A 14 -0.90 -7.98 4.95
C GLU A 14 -0.65 -7.20 3.68
N ILE A 15 -0.54 -5.88 3.78
CA ILE A 15 -0.32 -5.09 2.57
C ILE A 15 1.10 -5.30 2.05
N ALA A 16 2.05 -5.49 2.95
CA ALA A 16 3.42 -5.79 2.53
C ALA A 16 3.46 -7.09 1.76
N ASP A 17 2.75 -8.10 2.25
CA ASP A 17 2.69 -9.38 1.57
C ASP A 17 1.97 -9.26 0.24
N TYR A 18 0.89 -8.49 0.22
CA TYR A 18 0.12 -8.27 -1.00
C TYR A 18 0.97 -7.61 -2.09
N LEU A 19 1.81 -6.66 -1.69
CA LEU A 19 2.67 -5.96 -2.63
C LEU A 19 3.99 -6.66 -2.87
N GLY A 20 4.32 -7.65 -2.05
CA GLY A 20 5.59 -8.36 -2.20
C GLY A 20 6.78 -7.57 -1.71
N VAL A 21 6.60 -6.74 -0.70
CA VAL A 21 7.68 -5.92 -0.17
C VAL A 21 7.75 -6.08 1.33
N SER A 22 8.79 -5.53 1.94
CA SER A 22 8.93 -5.60 3.38
C SER A 22 8.05 -4.54 4.06
N LYS A 23 7.82 -4.73 5.34
CA LYS A 23 7.06 -3.74 6.12
C LYS A 23 7.79 -2.41 6.13
N ASP A 24 9.10 -2.44 6.21
CA ASP A 24 9.87 -1.20 6.20
C ASP A 24 9.62 -0.43 4.92
N THR A 25 9.52 -1.13 3.81
CA THR A 25 9.23 -0.49 2.54
C THR A 25 7.84 0.15 2.56
N VAL A 26 6.87 -0.54 3.15
CA VAL A 26 5.52 0.01 3.24
C VAL A 26 5.52 1.31 4.04
N TYR A 27 6.23 1.32 5.16
CA TYR A 27 6.30 2.53 5.97
C TYR A 27 7.00 3.66 5.23
N ALA A 28 8.07 3.33 4.51
CA ALA A 28 8.80 4.35 3.75
C ALA A 28 7.91 4.92 2.65
N TRP A 29 7.16 4.08 1.97
CA TRP A 29 6.29 4.56 0.91
C TRP A 29 5.15 5.41 1.46
N ARG A 30 4.64 5.04 2.62
CA ARG A 30 3.61 5.85 3.26
C ARG A 30 4.15 7.25 3.56
N ASP A 31 5.37 7.33 4.05
CA ASP A 31 5.94 8.60 4.42
C ASP A 31 6.44 9.42 3.25
N LYS A 32 6.96 8.77 2.24
CA LYS A 32 7.68 9.49 1.19
C LYS A 32 7.00 9.49 -0.16
N LYS A 33 6.14 8.52 -0.40
CA LYS A 33 5.53 8.41 -1.72
C LYS A 33 4.03 8.52 -1.72
N GLY A 34 3.47 8.79 -0.56
CA GLY A 34 2.02 9.01 -0.49
C GLY A 34 1.18 7.75 -0.58
N LEU A 35 1.73 6.63 -0.18
CA LEU A 35 0.95 5.39 -0.16
C LEU A 35 -0.31 5.60 0.68
N PRO A 36 -1.49 5.28 0.13
CA PRO A 36 -2.73 5.47 0.89
C PRO A 36 -2.75 4.61 2.14
N ALA A 37 -2.89 5.26 3.28
CA ALA A 37 -2.91 4.57 4.56
C ALA A 37 -3.86 5.30 5.48
N HIS A 38 -4.50 4.55 6.37
CA HIS A 38 -5.46 5.10 7.31
C HIS A 38 -5.09 4.66 8.72
N ARG A 39 -5.15 5.59 9.64
CA ARG A 39 -4.83 5.26 11.02
C ARG A 39 -6.09 4.90 11.76
N ILE A 40 -6.14 3.68 12.27
CA ILE A 40 -7.27 3.21 13.03
C ILE A 40 -6.75 2.82 14.39
N GLY A 41 -7.07 3.64 15.40
CA GLY A 41 -6.50 3.46 16.71
C GLY A 41 -5.01 3.69 16.64
N ARG A 42 -4.26 2.68 17.03
CA ARG A 42 -2.80 2.78 16.99
C ARG A 42 -2.20 2.03 15.81
N PHE A 43 -3.04 1.53 14.92
CA PHE A 43 -2.57 0.71 13.82
C PHE A 43 -2.79 1.41 12.48
N TRP A 44 -1.90 1.17 11.55
CA TRP A 44 -2.07 1.63 10.19
C TRP A 44 -2.75 0.55 9.40
N LYS A 45 -3.79 0.93 8.69
CA LYS A 45 -4.58 0.01 7.88
C LYS A 45 -4.64 0.51 6.46
N PHE A 46 -4.85 -0.41 5.54
CA PHE A 46 -4.78 -0.12 4.12
C PHE A 46 -5.95 -0.77 3.41
N LYS A 47 -6.38 -0.17 2.32
CA LYS A 47 -7.40 -0.74 1.45
C LYS A 47 -6.75 -1.17 0.16
N ALA A 48 -6.94 -2.43 -0.22
CA ALA A 48 -6.28 -2.96 -1.40
C ALA A 48 -6.61 -2.17 -2.66
N ASN A 49 -7.87 -1.77 -2.81
CA ASN A 49 -8.27 -1.05 -4.01
C ASN A 49 -7.60 0.32 -4.10
N GLU A 50 -7.40 0.97 -2.95
CA GLU A 50 -6.72 2.26 -2.94
C GLU A 50 -5.25 2.08 -3.28
N VAL A 51 -4.64 1.06 -2.70
CA VAL A 51 -3.23 0.79 -2.96
C VAL A 51 -3.03 0.39 -4.41
N ASP A 52 -3.95 -0.38 -4.96
CA ASP A 52 -3.87 -0.76 -6.36
C ASP A 52 -3.88 0.46 -7.27
N GLY A 53 -4.77 1.40 -7.00
CA GLY A 53 -4.82 2.62 -7.80
C GLY A 53 -3.54 3.42 -7.70
N TRP A 54 -2.99 3.49 -6.49
CA TRP A 54 -1.74 4.19 -6.25
C TRP A 54 -0.60 3.55 -7.04
N VAL A 55 -0.55 2.22 -7.04
CA VAL A 55 0.49 1.51 -7.77
C VAL A 55 0.31 1.70 -9.27
N ARG A 56 -0.92 1.65 -9.75
CA ARG A 56 -1.16 1.82 -11.18
C ARG A 56 -0.79 3.20 -11.67
N ASN A 57 -0.90 4.19 -10.80
CA ASN A 57 -0.50 5.54 -11.18
C ASN A 57 1.01 5.70 -11.24
N GLY A 58 1.76 4.67 -10.85
CA GLY A 58 3.20 4.75 -10.89
C GLY A 58 3.83 5.39 -9.68
N ASP A 59 3.05 5.65 -8.66
CA ASP A 59 3.57 6.33 -7.48
C ASP A 59 4.56 5.48 -6.72
N ALA A 60 4.46 4.17 -6.84
CA ALA A 60 5.41 3.28 -6.19
C ALA A 60 6.76 3.28 -6.88
N THR A 61 6.81 3.69 -8.18
CA THR A 61 8.04 3.67 -8.96
C THR A 61 8.72 5.00 -8.82
N ASP A 62 9.94 5.00 -8.75
CA ASP A 62 10.62 6.27 -8.82
C ASP A 62 10.81 6.65 -10.23
N ASN A 63 10.72 6.69 -10.62
CA ASN A 63 10.98 6.79 -11.65
C ASN A 63 11.63 6.62 -12.34
N SER A 64 11.69 6.65 -12.26
CA SER A 64 12.13 6.51 -12.69
C SER A 64 13.02 6.02 -12.80
N GLU A 65 13.36 6.10 -12.34
CA GLU A 65 14.17 5.67 -12.22
C GLU A 65 14.18 4.79 -12.75
N GLY A 66 13.68 4.71 -13.09
CA GLY A 66 13.74 3.92 -13.50
C GLY A 66 13.95 3.42 -14.06
N ALA A 67 13.91 3.64 -14.24
CA ALA A 67 14.09 3.22 -14.67
C ALA A 67 14.56 2.44 -14.88
N LYS A 68 14.69 2.29 -14.67
CA LYS A 68 15.03 1.61 -14.68
C LYS A 68 15.07 1.37 -15.01
#